data_eb03e36ff2ab4376961e558b419996b7
#
_entry.id   eb03e36ff2ab4376961e558b419996b7
#
_cell.length_a   1.000
_cell.length_b   1.000
_cell.length_c   1.000
_cell.angle_alpha   90.00
_cell.angle_beta   90.00
_cell.angle_gamma   90.00
#
_symmetry.space_group_name_H-M   'P 1'
#
loop_
_entity.id
_entity.type
_entity.pdbx_description
1 polymer ?
#
loop_
_entity_poly.entity_id
_entity_poly.type
_entity_poly.pdbx_seq_one_letter_code
_entity_poly.pdbx_strand_id
1 'polypeptide(L)'
;LLDMVVINILIAAELIIAPVKVGGYEIEALQNLEEQIEDLRDINPDLRIKALMTMRQKNKTSLEVEEWLKAESGFDMFVTPIRRSIIAEKSTTAMIPLPKFSKRGIVSQDYRCVVHELLKEMEG
;
A
#
# COMPACT_ATOMS: atom_id res chain seq x y z
N LEU A 1 -4.20 5.82 -15.54
CA LEU A 1 -3.66 5.32 -16.79
C LEU A 1 -2.14 5.17 -16.70
N LEU A 2 -1.64 4.04 -17.14
CA LEU A 2 -0.23 3.73 -17.09
C LEU A 2 0.46 4.23 -18.36
N ASP A 3 1.51 5.06 -18.23
CA ASP A 3 2.35 5.43 -19.35
C ASP A 3 3.43 4.38 -19.62
N MET A 4 4.17 4.55 -20.73
CA MET A 4 5.18 3.56 -21.15
C MET A 4 6.32 3.38 -20.14
N VAL A 5 6.70 4.44 -19.43
CA VAL A 5 7.76 4.35 -18.41
C VAL A 5 7.28 3.50 -17.23
N VAL A 6 6.05 3.75 -16.75
CA VAL A 6 5.45 2.98 -15.67
C VAL A 6 5.27 1.51 -16.08
N ILE A 7 4.77 1.26 -17.28
CA ILE A 7 4.61 -0.10 -17.80
C ILE A 7 5.94 -0.85 -17.81
N ASN A 8 7.03 -0.22 -18.29
CA ASN A 8 8.34 -0.85 -18.31
C ASN A 8 8.84 -1.18 -16.91
N ILE A 9 8.62 -0.29 -15.93
CA ILE A 9 8.98 -0.53 -14.53
C ILE A 9 8.18 -1.73 -13.98
N LEU A 10 6.88 -1.77 -14.23
CA LEU A 10 6.01 -2.84 -13.75
C LEU A 10 6.35 -4.19 -14.36
N ILE A 11 6.72 -4.23 -15.63
CA ILE A 11 7.15 -5.46 -16.29
C ILE A 11 8.44 -6.02 -15.66
N ALA A 12 9.35 -5.14 -15.26
CA ALA A 12 10.63 -5.52 -14.64
C ALA A 12 10.53 -5.78 -13.12
N ALA A 13 9.45 -5.38 -12.49
CA ALA A 13 9.30 -5.50 -11.04
C ALA A 13 9.02 -6.94 -10.61
N GLU A 14 9.51 -7.32 -9.45
CA GLU A 14 9.15 -8.60 -8.80
C GLU A 14 7.95 -8.43 -7.87
N LEU A 15 7.87 -7.30 -7.21
CA LEU A 15 6.81 -6.97 -6.27
C LEU A 15 6.39 -5.52 -6.44
N ILE A 16 5.09 -5.30 -6.52
CA ILE A 16 4.50 -3.96 -6.53
C ILE A 16 3.81 -3.75 -5.18
N ILE A 17 4.10 -2.64 -4.55
CA ILE A 17 3.38 -2.19 -3.35
C ILE A 17 2.39 -1.12 -3.79
N ALA A 18 1.11 -1.38 -3.58
CA ALA A 18 0.03 -0.46 -3.91
C ALA A 18 -0.49 0.21 -2.64
N PRO A 19 -0.11 1.47 -2.36
CA PRO A 19 -0.66 2.16 -1.21
C PRO A 19 -2.12 2.54 -1.47
N VAL A 20 -2.97 2.25 -0.50
CA VAL A 20 -4.42 2.50 -0.56
C VAL A 20 -4.77 3.50 0.53
N LYS A 21 -4.90 4.77 0.13
CA LYS A 21 -5.32 5.83 1.04
C LYS A 21 -6.84 5.84 1.14
N VAL A 22 -7.36 5.64 2.34
CA VAL A 22 -8.81 5.63 2.57
C VAL A 22 -9.38 7.06 2.48
N GLY A 23 -10.32 7.30 1.57
CA GLY A 23 -10.87 8.65 1.37
C GLY A 23 -12.10 8.77 0.44
N GLY A 24 -12.61 7.69 -0.18
CA GLY A 24 -13.86 7.75 -0.91
C GLY A 24 -13.96 7.01 -2.24
N TYR A 25 -12.92 7.02 -3.07
CA TYR A 25 -12.98 6.42 -4.41
C TYR A 25 -11.99 5.26 -4.60
N GLU A 26 -11.48 4.71 -3.53
CA GLU A 26 -10.39 3.73 -3.55
C GLU A 26 -10.79 2.44 -4.23
N ILE A 27 -12.01 1.95 -3.99
CA ILE A 27 -12.48 0.68 -4.54
C ILE A 27 -12.50 0.72 -6.06
N GLU A 28 -13.07 1.79 -6.65
CA GLU A 28 -13.12 1.95 -8.10
C GLU A 28 -11.72 2.07 -8.70
N ALA A 29 -10.87 2.90 -8.11
CA ALA A 29 -9.49 3.08 -8.57
C ALA A 29 -8.70 1.77 -8.50
N LEU A 30 -8.90 0.99 -7.45
CA LEU A 30 -8.24 -0.31 -7.27
C LEU A 30 -8.74 -1.36 -8.25
N GLN A 31 -10.03 -1.37 -8.56
CA GLN A 31 -10.57 -2.26 -9.58
C GLN A 31 -9.97 -1.98 -10.95
N ASN A 32 -9.83 -0.71 -11.32
CA ASN A 32 -9.18 -0.30 -12.56
C ASN A 32 -7.71 -0.71 -12.60
N LEU A 33 -6.99 -0.53 -11.49
CA LEU A 33 -5.59 -0.95 -11.38
C LEU A 33 -5.46 -2.47 -11.50
N GLU A 34 -6.36 -3.22 -10.85
CA GLU A 34 -6.37 -4.68 -10.90
C GLU A 34 -6.52 -5.19 -12.34
N GLU A 35 -7.42 -4.61 -13.12
CA GLU A 35 -7.59 -4.96 -14.53
C GLU A 35 -6.34 -4.71 -15.35
N GLN A 36 -5.69 -3.56 -15.16
CA GLN A 36 -4.46 -3.21 -15.87
C GLN A 36 -3.31 -4.17 -15.52
N ILE A 37 -3.25 -4.59 -14.28
CA ILE A 37 -2.20 -5.49 -13.80
C ILE A 37 -2.40 -6.92 -14.30
N GLU A 38 -3.64 -7.37 -14.44
CA GLU A 38 -3.92 -8.66 -15.07
C GLU A 38 -3.36 -8.72 -16.51
N ASP A 39 -3.47 -7.61 -17.25
CA ASP A 39 -2.87 -7.53 -18.59
C ASP A 39 -1.33 -7.61 -18.54
N LEU A 40 -0.71 -7.02 -17.52
CA LEU A 40 0.74 -7.08 -17.35
C LEU A 40 1.23 -8.48 -16.94
N ARG A 41 0.41 -9.27 -16.28
CA ARG A 41 0.74 -10.65 -15.90
C ARG A 41 0.88 -11.57 -17.10
N ASP A 42 0.30 -11.24 -18.25
CA ASP A 42 0.52 -11.96 -19.48
C ASP A 42 1.99 -11.83 -19.95
N ILE A 43 2.64 -10.72 -19.63
CA ILE A 43 4.05 -10.45 -19.96
C ILE A 43 4.97 -10.89 -18.82
N ASN A 44 4.56 -10.67 -17.57
CA ASN A 44 5.31 -11.02 -16.37
C ASN A 44 4.43 -11.84 -15.42
N PRO A 45 4.34 -13.17 -15.61
CA PRO A 45 3.48 -14.04 -14.80
C PRO A 45 3.84 -14.06 -13.31
N ASP A 46 5.09 -13.76 -12.98
CA ASP A 46 5.57 -13.79 -11.58
C ASP A 46 5.33 -12.47 -10.85
N LEU A 47 4.71 -11.51 -11.49
CA LEU A 47 4.43 -10.20 -10.89
C LEU A 47 3.49 -10.35 -9.69
N ARG A 48 3.95 -9.89 -8.53
CA ARG A 48 3.19 -9.89 -7.29
C ARG A 48 2.81 -8.48 -6.91
N ILE A 49 1.60 -8.34 -6.36
CA ILE A 49 1.10 -7.05 -5.89
C ILE A 49 0.64 -7.21 -4.45
N LYS A 50 1.04 -6.27 -3.63
CA LYS A 50 0.65 -6.25 -2.22
C LYS A 50 0.10 -4.88 -1.85
N ALA A 51 -1.13 -4.85 -1.37
CA ALA A 51 -1.78 -3.61 -0.98
C ALA A 51 -1.37 -3.22 0.44
N LEU A 52 -1.13 -1.93 0.64
CA LEU A 52 -0.83 -1.37 1.94
C LEU A 52 -1.86 -0.29 2.26
N MET A 53 -2.74 -0.54 3.22
CA MET A 53 -3.66 0.50 3.68
C MET A 53 -2.91 1.61 4.40
N THR A 54 -3.18 2.84 4.00
CA THR A 54 -2.61 4.04 4.63
C THR A 54 -3.73 4.95 5.13
N MET A 55 -3.43 5.83 6.07
CA MET A 55 -4.40 6.73 6.67
C MET A 55 -5.59 6.00 7.30
N ARG A 56 -5.36 4.80 7.82
CA ARG A 56 -6.40 3.98 8.41
C ARG A 56 -6.94 4.61 9.69
N GLN A 57 -8.27 4.67 9.77
CA GLN A 57 -8.99 5.15 10.94
C GLN A 57 -9.97 4.08 11.42
N LYS A 58 -10.36 4.15 12.68
CA LYS A 58 -11.39 3.26 13.23
C LYS A 58 -12.78 3.81 12.87
N ASN A 59 -13.17 3.65 11.61
CA ASN A 59 -14.48 4.07 11.12
C ASN A 59 -15.02 3.07 10.10
N LYS A 60 -16.29 3.26 9.74
CA LYS A 60 -17.00 2.38 8.83
C LYS A 60 -16.36 2.32 7.44
N THR A 61 -15.93 3.45 6.91
CA THR A 61 -15.31 3.54 5.57
C THR A 61 -14.02 2.74 5.51
N SER A 62 -13.14 2.89 6.49
CA SER A 62 -11.89 2.12 6.56
C SER A 62 -12.17 0.62 6.66
N LEU A 63 -13.14 0.23 7.46
CA LEU A 63 -13.51 -1.17 7.62
C LEU A 63 -14.07 -1.76 6.31
N GLU A 64 -14.90 -1.04 5.60
CA GLU A 64 -15.46 -1.46 4.31
C GLU A 64 -14.38 -1.68 3.26
N VAL A 65 -13.42 -0.75 3.15
CA VAL A 65 -12.29 -0.88 2.23
C VAL A 65 -11.44 -2.08 2.59
N GLU A 66 -11.15 -2.26 3.88
CA GLU A 66 -10.34 -3.40 4.36
C GLU A 66 -11.03 -4.74 4.06
N GLU A 67 -12.33 -4.84 4.30
CA GLU A 67 -13.11 -6.06 4.00
C GLU A 67 -13.14 -6.35 2.50
N TRP A 68 -13.32 -5.34 1.68
CA TRP A 68 -13.27 -5.50 0.23
C TRP A 68 -11.92 -6.00 -0.25
N LEU A 69 -10.83 -5.42 0.25
CA LEU A 69 -9.48 -5.84 -0.11
C LEU A 69 -9.23 -7.30 0.25
N LYS A 70 -9.70 -7.75 1.41
CA LYS A 70 -9.50 -9.12 1.87
C LYS A 70 -10.35 -10.14 1.13
N ALA A 71 -11.60 -9.78 0.82
CA ALA A 71 -12.59 -10.74 0.33
C ALA A 71 -12.75 -10.74 -1.19
N GLU A 72 -12.65 -9.59 -1.83
CA GLU A 72 -13.07 -9.43 -3.23
C GLU A 72 -11.93 -9.00 -4.18
N SER A 73 -10.87 -8.41 -3.66
CA SER A 73 -9.75 -8.02 -4.52
C SER A 73 -8.82 -9.20 -4.81
N GLY A 74 -8.12 -9.14 -5.94
CA GLY A 74 -7.05 -10.08 -6.27
C GLY A 74 -5.71 -9.72 -5.65
N PHE A 75 -5.67 -8.71 -4.77
CA PHE A 75 -4.44 -8.25 -4.12
C PHE A 75 -4.19 -8.98 -2.80
N ASP A 76 -2.93 -9.35 -2.58
CA ASP A 76 -2.46 -9.65 -1.23
C ASP A 76 -2.37 -8.35 -0.43
N MET A 77 -2.42 -8.45 0.88
CA MET A 77 -2.34 -7.29 1.75
C MET A 77 -1.23 -7.45 2.77
N PHE A 78 -0.60 -6.33 3.12
CA PHE A 78 0.19 -6.28 4.36
C PHE A 78 -0.75 -6.46 5.56
N VAL A 79 -0.30 -7.23 6.52
CA VAL A 79 -1.05 -7.46 7.77
C VAL A 79 -1.19 -6.16 8.56
N THR A 80 -0.13 -5.36 8.56
CA THR A 80 -0.07 -4.08 9.29
C THR A 80 -0.50 -2.92 8.41
N PRO A 81 -1.61 -2.24 8.69
CA PRO A 81 -1.95 -0.99 8.01
C PRO A 81 -1.17 0.18 8.60
N ILE A 82 -1.02 1.25 7.83
CA ILE A 82 -0.48 2.51 8.35
C ILE A 82 -1.65 3.36 8.86
N ARG A 83 -1.67 3.60 10.15
CA ARG A 83 -2.74 4.36 10.80
C ARG A 83 -2.59 5.86 10.52
N ARG A 84 -3.70 6.57 10.51
CA ARG A 84 -3.68 8.03 10.44
C ARG A 84 -3.12 8.61 11.72
N SER A 85 -2.24 9.63 11.60
CA SER A 85 -1.69 10.33 12.74
C SER A 85 -1.35 11.78 12.38
N ILE A 86 -1.72 12.70 13.25
CA ILE A 86 -1.35 14.12 13.11
C ILE A 86 0.17 14.28 13.21
N ILE A 87 0.85 13.43 13.97
CA ILE A 87 2.31 13.44 14.10
C ILE A 87 2.99 13.22 12.75
N ALA A 88 2.46 12.29 11.92
CA ALA A 88 2.99 12.07 10.59
C ALA A 88 2.83 13.30 9.70
N GLU A 89 1.70 13.97 9.77
CA GLU A 89 1.45 15.23 9.06
C GLU A 89 2.41 16.32 9.51
N LYS A 90 2.64 16.45 10.82
CA LYS A 90 3.59 17.42 11.39
C LYS A 90 5.02 17.15 10.95
N SER A 91 5.43 15.89 10.85
CA SER A 91 6.74 15.50 10.37
C SER A 91 6.96 16.01 8.93
N THR A 92 5.97 15.87 8.07
CA THR A 92 6.01 16.38 6.70
C THR A 92 6.15 17.90 6.67
N THR A 93 5.36 18.62 7.47
CA THR A 93 5.43 20.07 7.56
C THR A 93 6.78 20.55 8.10
N ALA A 94 7.35 19.85 9.06
CA ALA A 94 8.67 20.15 9.62
C ALA A 94 9.81 19.73 8.70
N MET A 95 9.53 18.97 7.63
CA MET A 95 10.54 18.42 6.70
C MET A 95 11.57 17.54 7.40
N ILE A 96 11.12 16.80 8.43
CA ILE A 96 11.95 15.88 9.20
C ILE A 96 11.45 14.45 8.94
N PRO A 97 12.32 13.48 8.60
CA PRO A 97 11.89 12.09 8.44
C PRO A 97 11.17 11.58 9.69
N LEU A 98 10.06 10.88 9.51
CA LEU A 98 9.19 10.43 10.60
C LEU A 98 9.94 9.67 11.71
N PRO A 99 10.85 8.73 11.43
CA PRO A 99 11.58 8.04 12.50
C PRO A 99 12.44 8.96 13.37
N LYS A 100 12.90 10.09 12.83
CA LYS A 100 13.63 11.11 13.59
C LYS A 100 12.69 12.04 14.35
N PHE A 101 11.53 12.37 13.73
CA PHE A 101 10.55 13.28 14.33
C PHE A 101 9.81 12.61 15.48
N SER A 102 9.43 11.35 15.32
CA SER A 102 8.69 10.58 16.34
C SER A 102 9.01 9.08 16.24
N LYS A 103 10.17 8.69 16.76
CA LYS A 103 10.65 7.31 16.72
C LYS A 103 9.69 6.31 17.35
N ARG A 104 9.00 6.70 18.43
CA ARG A 104 8.09 5.84 19.19
C ARG A 104 6.61 6.05 18.83
N GLY A 105 6.33 6.93 17.87
CA GLY A 105 4.96 7.19 17.44
C GLY A 105 4.34 5.97 16.75
N ILE A 106 3.01 5.92 16.73
CA ILE A 106 2.26 4.78 16.18
C ILE A 106 2.58 4.55 14.71
N VAL A 107 2.71 5.62 13.91
CA VAL A 107 2.99 5.51 12.48
C VAL A 107 4.41 5.03 12.23
N SER A 108 5.39 5.49 13.02
CA SER A 108 6.77 4.97 12.95
C SER A 108 6.81 3.47 13.26
N GLN A 109 6.04 3.02 14.25
CA GLN A 109 5.89 1.61 14.58
C GLN A 109 5.26 0.83 13.42
N ASP A 110 4.21 1.37 12.82
CA ASP A 110 3.52 0.74 11.68
C ASP A 110 4.48 0.54 10.52
N TYR A 111 5.25 1.56 10.14
CA TYR A 111 6.24 1.44 9.06
C TYR A 111 7.32 0.41 9.38
N ARG A 112 7.79 0.34 10.61
CA ARG A 112 8.76 -0.70 11.00
C ARG A 112 8.18 -2.10 10.84
N CYS A 113 6.92 -2.30 11.22
CA CYS A 113 6.23 -3.59 11.02
C CYS A 113 6.07 -3.92 9.54
N VAL A 114 5.69 -2.95 8.72
CA VAL A 114 5.54 -3.13 7.27
C VAL A 114 6.89 -3.50 6.63
N VAL A 115 7.97 -2.80 6.99
CA VAL A 115 9.31 -3.11 6.48
C VAL A 115 9.71 -4.53 6.87
N HIS A 116 9.41 -4.94 8.09
CA HIS A 116 9.70 -6.31 8.55
C HIS A 116 8.93 -7.36 7.75
N GLU A 117 7.64 -7.14 7.50
CA GLU A 117 6.84 -8.01 6.63
C GLU A 117 7.42 -8.06 5.21
N LEU A 118 7.80 -6.92 4.66
CA LEU A 118 8.40 -6.83 3.32
C LEU A 118 9.70 -7.61 3.23
N LEU A 119 10.59 -7.47 4.20
CA LEU A 119 11.86 -8.19 4.22
C LEU A 119 11.65 -9.70 4.29
N LYS A 120 10.69 -10.18 5.07
CA LYS A 120 10.34 -11.60 5.11
C LYS A 120 9.81 -12.10 3.78
N GLU A 121 8.98 -11.32 3.12
CA GLU A 121 8.44 -11.61 1.80
C GLU A 121 9.56 -11.77 0.77
N MET A 122 10.56 -10.89 0.82
CA MET A 122 11.70 -10.89 -0.10
C MET A 122 12.66 -12.05 0.14
N GLU A 123 12.73 -12.57 1.36
CA GLU A 123 13.58 -13.73 1.71
C GLU A 123 12.95 -15.06 1.26
N GLY A 124 11.62 -15.08 1.18
CA GLY A 124 10.86 -16.25 0.77
C GLY A 124 10.74 -16.36 -0.70
#